data_03e3584ea3c58d1e055d5c5826765a50
#
_entry.id   03e3584ea3c58d1e055d5c5826765a50
#
_cell.length_a   1.000
_cell.length_b   1.000
_cell.length_c   1.000
_cell.angle_alpha   90.00
_cell.angle_beta   90.00
_cell.angle_gamma   90.00
#
_symmetry.space_group_name_H-M   'P 1'
#
loop_
_entity.id
_entity.type
_entity.pdbx_description
1 polymer ?
#
loop_
_entity_poly.entity_id
_entity_poly.type
_entity_poly.pdbx_seq_one_letter_code
_entity_poly.pdbx_strand_id
1 'polypeptide(L)'
;MSVTGRMGIAALLVAALPLAAQAVSDETKALYDKDCKTCHSIAGEGGKMAKLGGPLDDVGLKRDAEWLRAFLKDPKSKIPNAKMPAVKLTDQQLEDMVAYLLTL
;
A
#
# COMPACT_ATOMS: atom_id res chain seq x y z
N MET A 1 -6.34 -25.47 -55.86
CA MET A 1 -6.64 -24.21 -55.21
C MET A 1 -6.49 -24.38 -53.73
N SER A 2 -5.37 -24.01 -53.23
CA SER A 2 -5.12 -24.07 -51.81
C SER A 2 -5.73 -22.84 -51.16
N VAL A 3 -6.79 -23.05 -50.44
CA VAL A 3 -7.24 -22.03 -49.48
C VAL A 3 -6.29 -22.11 -48.32
N THR A 4 -5.27 -21.31 -48.35
CA THR A 4 -4.49 -21.08 -47.13
C THR A 4 -5.35 -20.28 -46.20
N GLY A 5 -6.10 -20.98 -45.37
CA GLY A 5 -6.70 -20.40 -44.22
C GLY A 5 -5.60 -19.90 -43.32
N ARG A 6 -5.25 -18.65 -43.46
CA ARG A 6 -4.44 -17.99 -42.48
C ARG A 6 -5.31 -17.78 -41.26
N MET A 7 -5.24 -18.73 -40.41
CA MET A 7 -5.64 -18.49 -39.01
C MET A 7 -4.65 -17.48 -38.49
N GLY A 8 -5.05 -16.22 -38.52
CA GLY A 8 -4.38 -15.22 -37.73
C GLY A 8 -4.57 -15.62 -36.28
N ILE A 9 -3.56 -16.17 -35.68
CA ILE A 9 -3.50 -16.30 -34.25
C ILE A 9 -3.38 -14.86 -33.73
N ALA A 10 -4.52 -14.28 -33.37
CA ALA A 10 -4.49 -13.11 -32.52
C ALA A 10 -3.87 -13.58 -31.22
N ALA A 11 -2.57 -13.37 -31.06
CA ALA A 11 -1.94 -13.52 -29.81
C ALA A 11 -2.57 -12.44 -28.90
N LEU A 12 -3.49 -12.87 -28.07
CA LEU A 12 -3.94 -12.07 -26.93
C LEU A 12 -2.73 -11.95 -26.00
N LEU A 13 -1.98 -10.90 -26.21
CA LEU A 13 -1.01 -10.46 -25.22
C LEU A 13 -1.81 -9.92 -24.04
N VAL A 14 -2.10 -10.81 -23.12
CA VAL A 14 -2.52 -10.37 -21.79
C VAL A 14 -1.25 -9.80 -21.16
N ALA A 15 -1.09 -8.49 -21.26
CA ALA A 15 -0.08 -7.81 -20.49
C ALA A 15 -0.52 -7.91 -19.01
N ALA A 16 0.06 -8.88 -18.29
CA ALA A 16 -0.04 -8.87 -16.84
C ALA A 16 0.72 -7.64 -16.35
N LEU A 17 -0.01 -6.63 -15.88
CA LEU A 17 0.61 -5.49 -15.22
C LEU A 17 1.27 -5.99 -13.93
N PRO A 18 2.56 -5.67 -13.69
CA PRO A 18 3.19 -5.97 -12.43
C PRO A 18 2.38 -5.36 -11.28
N LEU A 19 2.21 -6.08 -10.18
CA LEU A 19 1.53 -5.58 -8.99
C LEU A 19 2.08 -4.22 -8.53
N ALA A 20 3.39 -4.00 -8.70
CA ALA A 20 4.07 -2.75 -8.37
C ALA A 20 3.64 -1.56 -9.25
N ALA A 21 3.01 -1.79 -10.41
CA ALA A 21 2.54 -0.76 -11.32
C ALA A 21 1.07 -0.40 -11.10
N GLN A 22 0.40 -1.03 -10.14
CA GLN A 22 -0.97 -0.69 -9.83
C GLN A 22 -1.02 0.63 -9.07
N ALA A 23 -1.77 1.57 -9.60
CA ALA A 23 -1.99 2.83 -8.93
C ALA A 23 -2.71 2.60 -7.59
N VAL A 24 -2.32 3.35 -6.57
CA VAL A 24 -3.03 3.38 -5.29
C VAL A 24 -4.45 3.85 -5.54
N SER A 25 -5.44 3.16 -4.99
CA SER A 25 -6.83 3.56 -5.13
C SER A 25 -7.12 4.88 -4.41
N ASP A 26 -8.12 5.62 -4.89
CA ASP A 26 -8.56 6.84 -4.23
C ASP A 26 -9.05 6.57 -2.80
N GLU A 27 -9.66 5.42 -2.57
CA GLU A 27 -10.08 4.99 -1.24
C GLU A 27 -8.88 4.84 -0.30
N THR A 28 -7.81 4.19 -0.73
CA THR A 28 -6.61 4.02 0.09
C THR A 28 -5.96 5.35 0.41
N LYS A 29 -5.89 6.26 -0.56
CA LYS A 29 -5.37 7.61 -0.33
C LYS A 29 -6.22 8.39 0.67
N ALA A 30 -7.54 8.30 0.55
CA ALA A 30 -8.45 8.96 1.47
C ALA A 30 -8.30 8.43 2.89
N LEU A 31 -8.15 7.11 3.05
CA LEU A 31 -7.91 6.48 4.35
C LEU A 31 -6.54 6.89 4.93
N TYR A 32 -5.51 6.95 4.09
CA TYR A 32 -4.21 7.45 4.53
C TYR A 32 -4.31 8.89 5.03
N ASP A 33 -4.94 9.77 4.28
CA ASP A 33 -5.11 11.18 4.65
C ASP A 33 -5.88 11.34 5.96
N LYS A 34 -6.89 10.51 6.17
CA LYS A 34 -7.72 10.55 7.38
C LYS A 34 -7.01 9.96 8.60
N ASP A 35 -6.38 8.80 8.45
CA ASP A 35 -5.92 8.00 9.58
C ASP A 35 -4.43 8.10 9.86
N CYS A 36 -3.62 8.48 8.88
CA CYS A 36 -2.15 8.42 8.97
C CYS A 36 -1.49 9.80 8.88
N LYS A 37 -1.94 10.63 7.97
CA LYS A 37 -1.29 11.88 7.60
C LYS A 37 -1.15 12.88 8.74
N THR A 38 -2.07 12.86 9.71
CA THR A 38 -1.99 13.75 10.88
C THR A 38 -0.68 13.57 11.64
N CYS A 39 -0.23 12.32 11.78
CA CYS A 39 0.94 11.95 12.58
C CYS A 39 2.14 11.47 11.78
N HIS A 40 2.02 11.35 10.47
CA HIS A 40 3.10 10.89 9.59
C HIS A 40 3.30 11.82 8.40
N SER A 41 4.49 11.76 7.83
CA SER A 41 4.80 12.48 6.59
C SER A 41 5.29 11.52 5.51
N ILE A 42 5.06 11.91 4.25
CA ILE A 42 5.64 11.28 3.07
C ILE A 42 6.21 12.42 2.22
N ALA A 43 7.46 12.30 1.82
CA ALA A 43 8.15 13.32 1.03
C ALA A 43 8.04 14.74 1.63
N GLY A 44 8.10 14.82 2.95
CA GLY A 44 8.01 16.07 3.69
C GLY A 44 6.60 16.60 3.91
N GLU A 45 5.58 15.96 3.37
CA GLU A 45 4.18 16.37 3.51
C GLU A 45 3.48 15.58 4.60
N GLY A 46 2.92 16.26 5.56
CA GLY A 46 2.19 15.66 6.68
C GLY A 46 1.35 16.69 7.42
N GLY A 47 0.54 16.21 8.36
CA GLY A 47 -0.31 17.04 9.19
C GLY A 47 0.43 17.73 10.34
N LYS A 48 -0.35 18.31 11.24
CA LYS A 48 0.19 19.11 12.36
C LYS A 48 1.10 18.32 13.29
N MET A 49 0.88 17.01 13.42
CA MET A 49 1.61 16.13 14.33
C MET A 49 2.55 15.18 13.57
N ALA A 50 2.90 15.51 12.32
CA ALA A 50 3.71 14.65 11.48
C ALA A 50 5.06 14.27 12.10
N LYS A 51 5.62 15.12 12.96
CA LYS A 51 6.87 14.83 13.68
C LYS A 51 6.69 13.77 14.76
N LEU A 52 5.50 13.57 15.26
CA LEU A 52 5.23 12.58 16.31
C LEU A 52 5.39 11.15 15.79
N GLY A 53 4.78 10.86 14.65
CA GLY A 53 4.89 9.55 14.01
C GLY A 53 6.11 9.40 13.11
N GLY A 54 6.64 10.53 12.65
CA GLY A 54 7.79 10.58 11.76
C GLY A 54 7.48 10.22 10.31
N PRO A 55 8.50 10.32 9.43
CA PRO A 55 8.33 10.03 8.02
C PRO A 55 8.13 8.53 7.77
N LEU A 56 7.24 8.22 6.83
CA LEU A 56 7.04 6.86 6.32
C LEU A 56 7.87 6.58 5.07
N ASP A 57 8.70 7.53 4.67
CA ASP A 57 9.63 7.35 3.56
C ASP A 57 10.50 6.11 3.80
N ASP A 58 10.60 5.28 2.77
CA ASP A 58 11.39 4.04 2.80
C ASP A 58 10.88 2.94 3.76
N VAL A 59 9.67 3.08 4.30
CA VAL A 59 9.12 2.05 5.21
C VAL A 59 9.01 0.69 4.52
N GLY A 60 8.74 0.68 3.21
CA GLY A 60 8.68 -0.55 2.41
C GLY A 60 10.03 -1.27 2.29
N LEU A 61 11.14 -0.57 2.52
CA LEU A 61 12.47 -1.16 2.56
C LEU A 61 12.86 -1.67 3.95
N LYS A 62 12.18 -1.18 4.98
CA LYS A 62 12.49 -1.49 6.39
C LYS A 62 11.60 -2.57 6.97
N ARG A 63 10.40 -2.75 6.43
CA ARG A 63 9.39 -3.68 6.97
C ARG A 63 8.73 -4.45 5.83
N ASP A 64 8.36 -5.69 6.10
CA ASP A 64 7.61 -6.52 5.16
C ASP A 64 6.09 -6.42 5.38
N ALA A 65 5.33 -7.04 4.47
CA ALA A 65 3.88 -7.01 4.51
C ALA A 65 3.30 -7.60 5.82
N GLU A 66 3.87 -8.70 6.28
CA GLU A 66 3.40 -9.37 7.49
C GLU A 66 3.58 -8.49 8.72
N TRP A 67 4.76 -7.86 8.84
CA TRP A 67 5.04 -6.94 9.93
C TRP A 67 4.08 -5.74 9.91
N LEU A 68 3.91 -5.12 8.74
CA LEU A 68 3.03 -3.97 8.59
C LEU A 68 1.58 -4.31 8.91
N ARG A 69 1.11 -5.46 8.46
CA ARG A 69 -0.25 -5.94 8.74
C ARG A 69 -0.49 -6.10 10.24
N ALA A 70 0.40 -6.75 10.91
CA ALA A 70 0.31 -6.95 12.36
C ALA A 70 0.42 -5.63 13.13
N PHE A 71 1.33 -4.74 12.72
CA PHE A 71 1.53 -3.45 13.36
C PHE A 71 0.30 -2.55 13.24
N LEU A 72 -0.31 -2.46 12.07
CA LEU A 72 -1.50 -1.63 11.85
C LEU A 72 -2.71 -2.13 12.67
N LYS A 73 -2.83 -3.43 12.85
CA LYS A 73 -3.91 -4.03 13.65
C LYS A 73 -3.68 -3.86 15.14
N ASP A 74 -2.46 -3.99 15.58
CA ASP A 74 -2.06 -3.88 16.98
C ASP A 74 -0.62 -3.40 17.08
N PRO A 75 -0.40 -2.07 17.09
CA PRO A 75 0.95 -1.52 17.13
C PRO A 75 1.81 -2.05 18.28
N LYS A 76 1.21 -2.28 19.44
CA LYS A 76 1.94 -2.77 20.62
C LYS A 76 2.39 -4.21 20.51
N SER A 77 1.81 -4.97 19.58
CA SER A 77 2.29 -6.33 19.30
C SER A 77 3.70 -6.36 18.71
N LYS A 78 4.10 -5.29 18.05
CA LYS A 78 5.42 -5.16 17.42
C LYS A 78 6.33 -4.20 18.17
N ILE A 79 5.78 -3.12 18.69
CA ILE A 79 6.49 -2.10 19.46
C ILE A 79 5.75 -1.93 20.80
N PRO A 80 6.23 -2.55 21.88
CA PRO A 80 5.46 -2.60 23.16
C PRO A 80 5.06 -1.25 23.71
N ASN A 81 5.85 -0.21 23.48
CA ASN A 81 5.57 1.15 23.93
C ASN A 81 5.04 2.06 22.83
N ALA A 82 4.53 1.48 21.73
CA ALA A 82 3.96 2.26 20.63
C ALA A 82 2.80 3.14 21.13
N LYS A 83 2.80 4.38 20.70
CA LYS A 83 1.73 5.34 20.99
C LYS A 83 0.73 5.47 19.84
N MET A 84 1.05 4.92 18.69
CA MET A 84 0.15 4.89 17.56
C MET A 84 -1.07 4.03 17.89
N PRO A 85 -2.31 4.53 17.68
CA PRO A 85 -3.50 3.72 17.86
C PRO A 85 -3.62 2.66 16.78
N ALA A 86 -4.33 1.56 17.10
CA ALA A 86 -4.71 0.58 16.10
C ALA A 86 -5.58 1.23 15.01
N VAL A 87 -5.34 0.88 13.76
CA VAL A 87 -6.12 1.39 12.63
C VAL A 87 -7.31 0.48 12.38
N LYS A 88 -8.51 1.05 12.35
CA LYS A 88 -9.76 0.29 12.12
C LYS A 88 -10.05 0.26 10.63
N LEU A 89 -9.61 -0.79 9.96
CA LEU A 89 -9.82 -1.02 8.54
C LEU A 89 -10.49 -2.37 8.33
N THR A 90 -11.26 -2.49 7.25
CA THR A 90 -11.69 -3.81 6.79
C THR A 90 -10.47 -4.61 6.34
N ASP A 91 -10.61 -5.92 6.19
CA ASP A 91 -9.50 -6.76 5.77
C ASP A 91 -8.94 -6.31 4.40
N GLN A 92 -9.81 -5.96 3.46
CA GLN A 92 -9.38 -5.48 2.15
C GLN A 92 -8.69 -4.11 2.24
N GLN A 93 -9.23 -3.19 3.02
CA GLN A 93 -8.61 -1.87 3.23
C GLN A 93 -7.23 -2.01 3.88
N LEU A 94 -7.09 -2.94 4.82
CA LEU A 94 -5.81 -3.22 5.46
C LEU A 94 -4.78 -3.73 4.44
N GLU A 95 -5.17 -4.69 3.60
CA GLU A 95 -4.28 -5.22 2.57
C GLU A 95 -3.87 -4.14 1.57
N ASP A 96 -4.80 -3.30 1.15
CA ASP A 96 -4.53 -2.18 0.24
C ASP A 96 -3.59 -1.15 0.88
N MET A 97 -3.78 -0.86 2.16
CA MET A 97 -2.90 0.06 2.89
C MET A 97 -1.49 -0.52 3.05
N VAL A 98 -1.37 -1.80 3.37
CA VAL A 98 -0.08 -2.49 3.45
C VAL A 98 0.64 -2.44 2.10
N ALA A 99 -0.07 -2.74 1.02
CA ALA A 99 0.48 -2.66 -0.34
C ALA A 99 0.97 -1.25 -0.67
N TYR A 100 0.21 -0.24 -0.28
CA TYR A 100 0.61 1.17 -0.46
C TYR A 100 1.90 1.50 0.31
N LEU A 101 1.96 1.15 1.59
CA LEU A 101 3.13 1.42 2.42
C LEU A 101 4.39 0.72 1.91
N LEU A 102 4.24 -0.45 1.30
CA LEU A 102 5.37 -1.17 0.69
C LEU A 102 5.93 -0.47 -0.54
N THR A 103 5.20 0.46 -1.14
CA THR A 103 5.69 1.27 -2.27
C THR A 103 6.53 2.46 -1.83
N LEU A 104 6.53 2.78 -0.57
CA LEU A 104 7.24 3.95 -0.02
C LEU A 104 8.71 3.69 0.21
#